data_858b8d8bf58620ed8efc7d78ab4000f5
#
_entry.id   858b8d8bf58620ed8efc7d78ab4000f5
#
_cell.length_a   1.000
_cell.length_b   1.000
_cell.length_c   1.000
_cell.angle_alpha   90.00
_cell.angle_beta   90.00
_cell.angle_gamma   90.00
#
_symmetry.space_group_name_H-M   'P 1'
#
loop_
_entity.id
_entity.type
_entity.pdbx_description
1 polymer ?
#
loop_
_entity_poly.entity_id
_entity_poly.type
_entity_poly.pdbx_seq_one_letter_code
_entity_poly.pdbx_strand_id
1 'polypeptide(L)'
;MAHLKGELSFSKKMTEGFPAVAVKGDFMFICPVCKSKLNMENKSYTCENNHSFDIAKQGYVNLLPVNKKHSDNPGDSKDMVLSRREFLESGNYDCFAKKICDIINEHFANSQKISIADCGCGEGYYDGKLESINCDFDLYGFDISKEAVKYASGRYKKYRFAVGSCFDMPLESNSFDVALNIFAPMVETEMARILKKDGIMIYAVPGKNHLMGLKKLLYENVYENEEKHTEYGGFGFLERHSVKSEIILDGEMGVNLFKMTPYYFKTELGAEEKIRKNNGFTTEIHFDFLVYRKI
;
A
#
# COMPACT_ATOMS: atom_id res chain seq x y z
N MET A 1 3.03 24.31 -52.67
CA MET A 1 3.96 23.42 -51.98
C MET A 1 4.65 24.23 -50.90
N ALA A 2 4.24 24.11 -49.68
CA ALA A 2 4.89 24.74 -48.53
C ALA A 2 4.85 23.75 -47.36
N HIS A 3 6.05 23.27 -46.97
CA HIS A 3 6.27 22.45 -45.79
C HIS A 3 6.09 23.28 -44.54
N LEU A 4 5.18 22.88 -43.67
CA LEU A 4 5.09 23.35 -42.29
C LEU A 4 5.68 22.27 -41.38
N LYS A 5 6.92 22.49 -40.94
CA LYS A 5 7.50 21.83 -39.78
C LYS A 5 7.03 22.56 -38.54
N GLY A 6 6.21 21.89 -37.71
CA GLY A 6 5.85 22.33 -36.36
C GLY A 6 6.76 21.63 -35.36
N GLU A 7 7.79 22.31 -34.90
CA GLU A 7 8.56 21.88 -33.74
C GLU A 7 7.78 22.17 -32.46
N LEU A 8 7.39 21.12 -31.75
CA LEU A 8 6.87 21.22 -30.40
C LEU A 8 8.04 21.41 -29.41
N SER A 9 8.27 22.65 -29.01
CA SER A 9 9.18 23.01 -27.95
C SER A 9 8.58 22.56 -26.61
N PHE A 10 9.13 21.51 -25.98
CA PHE A 10 8.89 21.20 -24.59
C PHE A 10 9.50 22.27 -23.70
N SER A 11 8.67 23.08 -23.09
CA SER A 11 9.03 24.13 -22.15
C SER A 11 9.66 23.53 -20.89
N LYS A 12 10.95 23.81 -20.70
CA LYS A 12 11.66 23.70 -19.41
C LYS A 12 11.09 24.71 -18.43
N LYS A 13 10.21 24.26 -17.51
CA LYS A 13 9.92 24.99 -16.26
C LYS A 13 9.25 24.05 -15.27
N MET A 14 10.03 23.44 -14.39
CA MET A 14 9.59 23.03 -13.04
C MET A 14 10.83 22.75 -12.17
N THR A 15 11.51 23.81 -11.80
CA THR A 15 12.41 23.84 -10.64
C THR A 15 11.90 24.93 -9.73
N GLU A 16 10.74 24.74 -9.13
CA GLU A 16 10.34 25.54 -7.99
C GLU A 16 10.40 24.64 -6.75
N GLY A 17 11.32 25.01 -5.87
CA GLY A 17 11.47 24.40 -4.56
C GLY A 17 10.18 24.59 -3.74
N PHE A 18 9.89 23.61 -2.91
CA PHE A 18 8.79 23.68 -1.95
C PHE A 18 8.86 24.99 -1.18
N PRO A 19 7.76 25.76 -1.08
CA PRO A 19 7.70 26.84 -0.14
C PRO A 19 7.84 26.25 1.27
N ALA A 20 8.78 26.79 2.05
CA ALA A 20 8.91 26.52 3.48
C ALA A 20 7.71 27.17 4.21
N VAL A 21 6.54 26.57 4.07
CA VAL A 21 5.40 26.88 4.91
C VAL A 21 5.43 25.86 6.03
N ALA A 22 5.68 26.33 7.25
CA ALA A 22 5.44 25.55 8.46
C ALA A 22 3.94 25.26 8.51
N VAL A 23 3.52 24.15 7.94
CA VAL A 23 2.16 23.64 8.07
C VAL A 23 2.05 23.14 9.50
N LYS A 24 1.51 23.97 10.40
CA LYS A 24 1.01 23.52 11.70
C LYS A 24 -0.20 22.63 11.42
N GLY A 25 0.04 21.38 11.08
CA GLY A 25 -0.98 20.34 10.96
C GLY A 25 -0.75 19.33 12.08
N ASP A 26 -1.81 18.75 12.60
CA ASP A 26 -1.71 17.59 13.50
C ASP A 26 -1.11 16.41 12.73
N PHE A 27 0.21 16.22 12.88
CA PHE A 27 0.90 15.08 12.28
C PHE A 27 0.66 13.85 13.15
N MET A 28 0.34 12.71 12.51
CA MET A 28 -0.03 11.47 13.20
C MET A 28 1.13 10.46 13.28
N PHE A 29 2.35 10.86 12.90
CA PHE A 29 3.54 10.04 13.15
C PHE A 29 4.02 10.18 14.59
N ILE A 30 4.48 9.06 15.16
CA ILE A 30 5.11 9.01 16.49
C ILE A 30 6.59 8.61 16.40
N CYS A 31 7.34 9.07 17.37
CA CYS A 31 8.76 8.75 17.48
C CYS A 31 8.95 7.25 17.74
N PRO A 32 9.71 6.54 16.91
CA PRO A 32 9.93 5.10 17.11
C PRO A 32 10.78 4.78 18.35
N VAL A 33 11.46 5.79 18.92
CA VAL A 33 12.32 5.64 20.09
C VAL A 33 11.56 5.84 21.40
N CYS A 34 10.81 6.93 21.53
CA CYS A 34 10.14 7.30 22.79
C CYS A 34 8.62 7.37 22.71
N LYS A 35 8.04 7.07 21.54
CA LYS A 35 6.59 7.05 21.29
C LYS A 35 5.85 8.39 21.42
N SER A 36 6.56 9.48 21.69
CA SER A 36 5.93 10.80 21.68
C SER A 36 5.64 11.27 20.25
N LYS A 37 4.72 12.22 20.12
CA LYS A 37 4.30 12.80 18.84
C LYS A 37 5.47 13.41 18.09
N LEU A 38 5.48 13.25 16.77
CA LEU A 38 6.44 13.89 15.89
C LEU A 38 5.83 15.16 15.28
N ASN A 39 6.57 16.26 15.35
CA ASN A 39 6.22 17.51 14.71
C ASN A 39 7.15 17.74 13.51
N MET A 40 6.59 18.26 12.42
CA MET A 40 7.39 18.59 11.24
C MET A 40 8.01 19.99 11.40
N GLU A 41 9.33 20.05 11.41
CA GLU A 41 10.10 21.28 11.47
C GLU A 41 11.11 21.32 10.32
N ASN A 42 10.97 22.31 9.44
CA ASN A 42 11.80 22.45 8.24
C ASN A 42 11.75 21.20 7.34
N LYS A 43 12.79 20.37 7.36
CA LYS A 43 12.94 19.14 6.59
C LYS A 43 13.10 17.88 7.44
N SER A 44 12.67 17.96 8.69
CA SER A 44 12.78 16.85 9.65
C SER A 44 11.51 16.70 10.46
N TYR A 45 11.27 15.50 10.97
CA TYR A 45 10.32 15.25 12.04
C TYR A 45 11.06 15.18 13.36
N THR A 46 10.63 15.97 14.36
CA THR A 46 11.24 16.04 15.69
C THR A 46 10.23 15.75 16.78
N CYS A 47 10.67 15.16 17.89
CA CYS A 47 9.85 14.94 19.07
C CYS A 47 10.32 15.80 20.26
N GLU A 48 9.52 15.88 21.30
CA GLU A 48 9.83 16.61 22.53
C GLU A 48 11.14 16.17 23.21
N ASN A 49 11.57 14.92 22.99
CA ASN A 49 12.83 14.38 23.52
C ASN A 49 14.01 14.57 22.54
N ASN A 50 13.90 15.49 21.58
CA ASN A 50 14.93 15.87 20.61
C ASN A 50 15.39 14.72 19.69
N HIS A 51 14.61 13.64 19.52
CA HIS A 51 14.87 12.70 18.43
C HIS A 51 14.44 13.34 17.11
N SER A 52 15.32 13.29 16.12
CA SER A 52 15.10 13.92 14.80
C SER A 52 15.26 12.90 13.67
N PHE A 53 14.37 13.00 12.68
CA PHE A 53 14.29 12.10 11.53
C PHE A 53 14.15 12.93 10.25
N ASP A 54 15.17 12.91 9.41
CA ASP A 54 15.20 13.69 8.17
C ASP A 54 14.16 13.19 7.16
N ILE A 55 13.51 14.15 6.50
CA ILE A 55 12.63 13.89 5.37
C ILE A 55 13.49 13.76 4.13
N ALA A 56 13.42 12.60 3.48
CA ALA A 56 14.14 12.32 2.26
C ALA A 56 13.71 13.26 1.11
N LYS A 57 14.56 13.43 0.10
CA LYS A 57 14.25 14.26 -1.09
C LYS A 57 12.92 13.87 -1.75
N GLN A 58 12.53 12.61 -1.69
CA GLN A 58 11.26 12.11 -2.22
C GLN A 58 10.04 12.49 -1.38
N GLY A 59 10.22 12.85 -0.10
CA GLY A 59 9.17 13.29 0.79
C GLY A 59 8.78 12.28 1.88
N TYR A 60 9.44 11.12 1.98
CA TYR A 60 9.22 10.16 3.05
C TYR A 60 10.17 10.36 4.23
N VAL A 61 9.81 9.81 5.38
CA VAL A 61 10.65 9.72 6.56
C VAL A 61 10.97 8.26 6.89
N ASN A 62 12.18 7.99 7.41
CA ASN A 62 12.53 6.65 7.88
C ASN A 62 12.32 6.55 9.39
N LEU A 63 11.27 5.87 9.80
CA LEU A 63 10.90 5.63 11.20
C LEU A 63 11.12 4.17 11.63
N LEU A 64 11.83 3.36 10.83
CA LEU A 64 12.20 2.00 11.20
C LEU A 64 13.54 2.00 11.96
N PRO A 65 13.54 1.69 13.27
CA PRO A 65 14.75 1.64 14.07
C PRO A 65 15.75 0.58 13.55
N VAL A 66 17.04 0.88 13.61
CA VAL A 66 18.09 0.00 13.09
C VAL A 66 18.08 -1.37 13.78
N ASN A 67 17.82 -1.42 15.08
CA ASN A 67 17.75 -2.66 15.88
C ASN A 67 16.49 -3.51 15.59
N LYS A 68 15.54 -3.01 14.82
CA LYS A 68 14.33 -3.75 14.38
C LYS A 68 14.40 -4.22 12.94
N LYS A 69 15.53 -4.04 12.29
CA LYS A 69 15.78 -4.59 10.95
C LYS A 69 16.27 -6.03 11.08
N HIS A 70 15.59 -6.95 10.41
CA HIS A 70 15.99 -8.36 10.31
C HIS A 70 16.89 -8.66 9.11
N SER A 71 17.06 -7.69 8.21
CA SER A 71 17.97 -7.72 7.06
C SER A 71 18.40 -6.30 6.71
N ASP A 72 19.43 -6.14 5.88
CA ASP A 72 19.89 -4.82 5.41
C ASP A 72 18.83 -4.08 4.57
N ASN A 73 18.07 -4.83 3.78
CA ASN A 73 17.00 -4.33 2.93
C ASN A 73 15.72 -5.15 3.14
N PRO A 74 14.96 -4.90 4.22
CA PRO A 74 13.71 -5.62 4.47
C PRO A 74 12.61 -5.23 3.48
N GLY A 75 11.71 -6.17 3.20
CA GLY A 75 10.58 -5.99 2.28
C GLY A 75 10.94 -6.21 0.82
N ASP A 76 10.10 -5.72 -0.07
CA ASP A 76 10.25 -5.89 -1.51
C ASP A 76 11.52 -5.21 -2.04
N SER A 77 12.27 -5.90 -2.89
CA SER A 77 13.40 -5.35 -3.63
C SER A 77 12.93 -4.34 -4.69
N LYS A 78 13.86 -3.55 -5.23
CA LYS A 78 13.56 -2.60 -6.30
C LYS A 78 12.91 -3.28 -7.52
N ASP A 79 13.39 -4.45 -7.92
CA ASP A 79 12.86 -5.20 -9.06
C ASP A 79 11.40 -5.66 -8.79
N MET A 80 11.12 -6.18 -7.60
CA MET A 80 9.77 -6.54 -7.20
C MET A 80 8.81 -5.33 -7.18
N VAL A 81 9.27 -4.20 -6.64
CA VAL A 81 8.48 -2.95 -6.63
C VAL A 81 8.15 -2.48 -8.04
N LEU A 82 9.10 -2.55 -8.97
CA LEU A 82 8.88 -2.16 -10.37
C LEU A 82 7.93 -3.13 -11.08
N SER A 83 8.10 -4.44 -10.90
CA SER A 83 7.19 -5.45 -11.45
C SER A 83 5.76 -5.29 -10.92
N ARG A 84 5.62 -5.05 -9.61
CA ARG A 84 4.32 -4.74 -8.98
C ARG A 84 3.67 -3.51 -9.60
N ARG A 85 4.44 -2.44 -9.74
CA ARG A 85 3.96 -1.20 -10.32
C ARG A 85 3.49 -1.38 -11.76
N GLU A 86 4.29 -2.03 -12.61
CA GLU A 86 3.94 -2.28 -14.00
C GLU A 86 2.66 -3.12 -14.11
N PHE A 87 2.53 -4.17 -13.28
CA PHE A 87 1.33 -4.98 -13.23
C PHE A 87 0.11 -4.21 -12.76
N LEU A 88 0.21 -3.43 -11.70
CA LEU A 88 -0.93 -2.69 -11.16
C LEU A 88 -1.36 -1.55 -12.10
N GLU A 89 -0.41 -0.86 -12.73
CA GLU A 89 -0.71 0.20 -13.71
C GLU A 89 -1.38 -0.31 -15.00
N SER A 90 -1.27 -1.60 -15.31
CA SER A 90 -2.03 -2.19 -16.42
C SER A 90 -3.55 -2.26 -16.18
N GLY A 91 -4.01 -1.94 -14.96
CA GLY A 91 -5.44 -1.92 -14.61
C GLY A 91 -6.03 -3.28 -14.22
N ASN A 92 -5.24 -4.35 -14.23
CA ASN A 92 -5.72 -5.70 -13.90
C ASN A 92 -6.36 -5.81 -12.51
N TYR A 93 -5.99 -4.91 -11.57
CA TYR A 93 -6.54 -4.86 -10.21
C TYR A 93 -7.41 -3.62 -9.94
N ASP A 94 -7.90 -2.92 -10.97
CA ASP A 94 -8.77 -1.74 -10.81
C ASP A 94 -10.10 -2.09 -10.10
N CYS A 95 -10.66 -3.28 -10.36
CA CYS A 95 -11.85 -3.75 -9.67
C CYS A 95 -11.63 -3.91 -8.15
N PHE A 96 -10.42 -4.30 -7.74
CA PHE A 96 -10.01 -4.38 -6.34
C PHE A 96 -9.94 -2.97 -5.73
N ALA A 97 -9.22 -2.05 -6.36
CA ALA A 97 -9.08 -0.68 -5.87
C ALA A 97 -10.44 0.02 -5.75
N LYS A 98 -11.31 -0.17 -6.76
CA LYS A 98 -12.68 0.33 -6.74
C LYS A 98 -13.46 -0.19 -5.53
N LYS A 99 -13.36 -1.48 -5.19
CA LYS A 99 -14.08 -2.05 -4.05
C LYS A 99 -13.67 -1.41 -2.72
N ILE A 100 -12.38 -1.09 -2.52
CA ILE A 100 -11.93 -0.35 -1.33
C ILE A 100 -12.63 1.00 -1.24
N CYS A 101 -12.67 1.75 -2.34
CA CYS A 101 -13.35 3.06 -2.38
C CYS A 101 -14.85 2.93 -2.11
N ASP A 102 -15.52 1.91 -2.67
CA ASP A 102 -16.94 1.66 -2.46
C ASP A 102 -17.21 1.39 -0.96
N ILE A 103 -16.41 0.54 -0.29
CA ILE A 103 -16.53 0.26 1.15
C ILE A 103 -16.35 1.54 1.98
N ILE A 104 -15.32 2.33 1.69
CA ILE A 104 -15.10 3.60 2.42
C ILE A 104 -16.30 4.54 2.23
N ASN A 105 -16.80 4.68 1.00
CA ASN A 105 -17.95 5.53 0.71
C ASN A 105 -19.22 5.08 1.42
N GLU A 106 -19.46 3.77 1.55
CA GLU A 106 -20.59 3.21 2.28
C GLU A 106 -20.54 3.56 3.78
N HIS A 107 -19.36 3.45 4.40
CA HIS A 107 -19.19 3.70 5.84
C HIS A 107 -19.08 5.18 6.20
N PHE A 108 -18.60 6.03 5.28
CA PHE A 108 -18.30 7.45 5.54
C PHE A 108 -19.06 8.42 4.64
N ALA A 109 -20.25 8.02 4.13
CA ALA A 109 -21.06 8.80 3.20
C ALA A 109 -21.38 10.22 3.68
N ASN A 110 -21.47 10.44 4.99
CA ASN A 110 -21.83 11.74 5.58
C ASN A 110 -20.61 12.44 6.22
N SER A 111 -19.42 11.92 6.05
CA SER A 111 -18.20 12.51 6.61
C SER A 111 -17.67 13.60 5.70
N GLN A 112 -17.29 14.73 6.28
CA GLN A 112 -16.62 15.80 5.52
C GLN A 112 -15.15 15.46 5.28
N LYS A 113 -14.49 14.90 6.29
CA LYS A 113 -13.07 14.54 6.25
C LYS A 113 -12.79 13.33 7.13
N ILE A 114 -11.94 12.42 6.65
CA ILE A 114 -11.48 11.23 7.37
C ILE A 114 -9.96 11.13 7.39
N SER A 115 -9.42 10.34 8.30
CA SER A 115 -8.00 9.98 8.38
C SER A 115 -7.82 8.50 8.03
N ILE A 116 -6.92 8.22 7.09
CA ILE A 116 -6.67 6.88 6.57
C ILE A 116 -5.22 6.48 6.87
N ALA A 117 -5.02 5.30 7.47
CA ALA A 117 -3.73 4.64 7.58
C ALA A 117 -3.66 3.49 6.57
N ASP A 118 -2.66 3.48 5.68
CA ASP A 118 -2.36 2.31 4.85
C ASP A 118 -1.15 1.56 5.40
N CYS A 119 -1.43 0.37 5.95
CA CYS A 119 -0.50 -0.45 6.70
C CYS A 119 0.14 -1.51 5.78
N GLY A 120 1.28 -1.19 5.21
CA GLY A 120 1.93 -1.95 4.13
C GLY A 120 1.59 -1.36 2.76
N CYS A 121 1.71 -0.04 2.63
CA CYS A 121 1.25 0.72 1.46
C CYS A 121 1.98 0.39 0.14
N GLY A 122 3.10 -0.34 0.22
CA GLY A 122 3.92 -0.64 -0.95
C GLY A 122 4.35 0.63 -1.68
N GLU A 123 4.16 0.67 -3.00
CA GLU A 123 4.48 1.81 -3.86
C GLU A 123 3.33 2.84 -3.98
N GLY A 124 2.26 2.66 -3.19
CA GLY A 124 1.16 3.62 -3.09
C GLY A 124 0.09 3.53 -4.18
N TYR A 125 0.02 2.45 -4.95
CA TYR A 125 -0.95 2.33 -6.03
C TYR A 125 -2.39 2.50 -5.54
N TYR A 126 -2.76 1.78 -4.48
CA TYR A 126 -4.11 1.84 -3.91
C TYR A 126 -4.39 3.20 -3.29
N ASP A 127 -3.38 3.83 -2.66
CA ASP A 127 -3.48 5.20 -2.12
C ASP A 127 -3.88 6.21 -3.19
N GLY A 128 -3.30 6.08 -4.40
CA GLY A 128 -3.67 6.93 -5.53
C GLY A 128 -5.10 6.75 -6.01
N LYS A 129 -5.64 5.53 -5.89
CA LYS A 129 -7.03 5.24 -6.31
C LYS A 129 -8.06 5.78 -5.31
N LEU A 130 -7.67 6.04 -4.04
CA LEU A 130 -8.56 6.65 -3.04
C LEU A 130 -9.02 8.07 -3.42
N GLU A 131 -8.41 8.71 -4.40
CA GLU A 131 -8.90 10.00 -4.93
C GLU A 131 -10.36 9.94 -5.43
N SER A 132 -10.90 8.77 -5.64
CA SER A 132 -12.29 8.55 -6.06
C SER A 132 -13.30 8.41 -4.90
N ILE A 133 -12.88 8.50 -3.63
CA ILE A 133 -13.83 8.53 -2.50
C ILE A 133 -14.53 9.89 -2.40
N ASN A 134 -15.73 9.90 -1.77
CA ASN A 134 -16.64 11.04 -1.78
C ASN A 134 -16.39 12.07 -0.66
N CYS A 135 -15.33 11.94 0.12
CA CYS A 135 -14.98 12.86 1.20
C CYS A 135 -13.49 13.24 1.16
N ASP A 136 -13.15 14.35 1.81
CA ASP A 136 -11.74 14.72 2.00
C ASP A 136 -11.04 13.73 2.92
N PHE A 137 -9.75 13.53 2.74
CA PHE A 137 -8.98 12.65 3.61
C PHE A 137 -7.52 13.07 3.76
N ASP A 138 -6.98 12.75 4.94
CA ASP A 138 -5.54 12.73 5.18
C ASP A 138 -5.05 11.28 5.16
N LEU A 139 -4.00 10.99 4.39
CA LEU A 139 -3.46 9.65 4.25
C LEU A 139 -2.04 9.57 4.80
N TYR A 140 -1.81 8.52 5.59
CA TYR A 140 -0.52 8.12 6.15
C TYR A 140 -0.23 6.67 5.75
N GLY A 141 0.68 6.48 4.81
CA GLY A 141 1.13 5.16 4.38
C GLY A 141 2.47 4.81 5.01
N PHE A 142 2.67 3.55 5.34
CA PHE A 142 4.00 3.06 5.69
C PHE A 142 4.23 1.65 5.17
N ASP A 143 5.48 1.36 4.88
CA ASP A 143 5.94 0.04 4.44
C ASP A 143 7.34 -0.22 4.99
N ILE A 144 7.68 -1.49 5.15
CA ILE A 144 9.03 -1.88 5.59
C ILE A 144 10.07 -1.73 4.47
N SER A 145 9.62 -1.81 3.20
CA SER A 145 10.46 -1.61 2.03
C SER A 145 10.72 -0.12 1.78
N LYS A 146 11.96 0.30 2.01
CA LYS A 146 12.41 1.66 1.70
C LYS A 146 12.25 2.00 0.21
N GLU A 147 12.47 1.05 -0.69
CA GLU A 147 12.30 1.27 -2.12
C GLU A 147 10.83 1.51 -2.46
N ALA A 148 9.91 0.73 -1.92
CA ALA A 148 8.48 0.92 -2.13
C ALA A 148 8.02 2.32 -1.67
N VAL A 149 8.34 2.69 -0.43
CA VAL A 149 8.01 4.00 0.16
C VAL A 149 8.59 5.16 -0.65
N LYS A 150 9.81 5.01 -1.18
CA LYS A 150 10.45 6.01 -2.06
C LYS A 150 9.65 6.24 -3.34
N TYR A 151 9.08 5.20 -3.95
CA TYR A 151 8.21 5.32 -5.12
C TYR A 151 6.86 5.95 -4.74
N ALA A 152 6.22 5.51 -3.65
CA ALA A 152 4.96 6.06 -3.16
C ALA A 152 5.08 7.58 -2.92
N SER A 153 6.04 8.00 -2.12
CA SER A 153 6.27 9.42 -1.79
C SER A 153 6.76 10.25 -2.98
N GLY A 154 7.44 9.63 -3.93
CA GLY A 154 7.83 10.26 -5.19
C GLY A 154 6.62 10.64 -6.05
N ARG A 155 5.59 9.81 -6.06
CA ARG A 155 4.40 9.91 -6.90
C ARG A 155 3.29 10.76 -6.24
N TYR A 156 3.03 10.53 -4.96
CA TYR A 156 1.89 11.12 -4.25
C TYR A 156 2.32 12.12 -3.19
N LYS A 157 2.69 13.32 -3.63
CA LYS A 157 3.26 14.40 -2.78
C LYS A 157 2.32 14.93 -1.69
N LYS A 158 1.03 14.75 -1.85
CA LYS A 158 0.02 15.20 -0.90
C LYS A 158 -0.15 14.26 0.30
N TYR A 159 0.29 13.01 0.17
CA TYR A 159 0.20 12.01 1.23
C TYR A 159 1.50 11.92 2.03
N ARG A 160 1.43 11.36 3.21
CA ARG A 160 2.55 11.22 4.12
C ARG A 160 3.00 9.77 4.20
N PHE A 161 4.27 9.54 3.89
CA PHE A 161 4.82 8.19 3.83
C PHE A 161 6.01 8.02 4.78
N ALA A 162 6.07 6.86 5.43
CA ALA A 162 7.18 6.48 6.29
C ALA A 162 7.69 5.06 6.00
N VAL A 163 8.99 4.84 6.18
CA VAL A 163 9.50 3.48 6.34
C VAL A 163 9.22 3.05 7.77
N GLY A 164 8.48 1.95 7.95
CA GLY A 164 8.04 1.48 9.26
C GLY A 164 7.62 0.01 9.23
N SER A 165 7.30 -0.55 10.40
CA SER A 165 6.89 -1.95 10.55
C SER A 165 5.44 -2.05 11.02
N CYS A 166 4.69 -3.04 10.49
CA CYS A 166 3.36 -3.37 10.99
C CYS A 166 3.37 -3.89 12.43
N PHE A 167 4.51 -4.39 12.92
CA PHE A 167 4.66 -4.89 14.29
C PHE A 167 4.90 -3.79 15.33
N ASP A 168 5.17 -2.56 14.88
CA ASP A 168 5.36 -1.37 15.73
C ASP A 168 5.12 -0.15 14.85
N MET A 169 3.84 0.12 14.58
CA MET A 169 3.43 1.15 13.63
C MET A 169 3.84 2.55 14.11
N PRO A 170 4.48 3.36 13.26
CA PRO A 170 4.92 4.71 13.64
C PRO A 170 3.76 5.72 13.61
N LEU A 171 2.58 5.32 14.06
CA LEU A 171 1.32 6.05 14.00
C LEU A 171 0.73 6.27 15.39
N GLU A 172 0.12 7.43 15.60
CA GLU A 172 -0.52 7.83 16.85
C GLU A 172 -1.74 6.94 17.16
N SER A 173 -1.96 6.66 18.45
CA SER A 173 -3.10 5.87 18.91
C SER A 173 -4.41 6.64 18.77
N ASN A 174 -5.50 5.94 18.46
CA ASN A 174 -6.87 6.48 18.36
C ASN A 174 -6.99 7.68 17.40
N SER A 175 -6.27 7.66 16.28
CA SER A 175 -6.16 8.81 15.38
C SER A 175 -6.74 8.58 13.99
N PHE A 176 -7.00 7.32 13.61
CA PHE A 176 -7.45 7.00 12.26
C PHE A 176 -8.90 6.53 12.22
N ASP A 177 -9.64 7.02 11.23
CA ASP A 177 -11.02 6.58 10.94
C ASP A 177 -11.03 5.26 10.18
N VAL A 178 -10.04 5.08 9.28
CA VAL A 178 -9.86 3.89 8.45
C VAL A 178 -8.43 3.37 8.58
N ALA A 179 -8.27 2.07 8.77
CA ALA A 179 -7.00 1.36 8.59
C ALA A 179 -7.13 0.35 7.45
N LEU A 180 -6.29 0.51 6.43
CA LEU A 180 -6.15 -0.44 5.34
C LEU A 180 -5.05 -1.44 5.67
N ASN A 181 -5.29 -2.72 5.42
CA ASN A 181 -4.29 -3.77 5.38
C ASN A 181 -4.49 -4.56 4.09
N ILE A 182 -3.64 -4.31 3.12
CA ILE A 182 -3.73 -4.93 1.78
C ILE A 182 -2.56 -5.88 1.62
N PHE A 183 -2.79 -7.19 1.79
CA PHE A 183 -1.77 -8.25 1.66
C PHE A 183 -0.55 -8.08 2.58
N ALA A 184 -0.67 -7.28 3.64
CA ALA A 184 0.38 -7.06 4.62
C ALA A 184 0.19 -7.95 5.87
N PRO A 185 1.24 -8.10 6.73
CA PRO A 185 1.09 -8.79 7.99
C PRO A 185 -0.02 -8.16 8.86
N MET A 186 -0.94 -9.00 9.35
CA MET A 186 -2.01 -8.58 10.24
C MET A 186 -1.51 -8.60 11.69
N VAL A 187 -1.49 -7.44 12.34
CA VAL A 187 -1.14 -7.28 13.75
C VAL A 187 -2.33 -6.58 14.44
N GLU A 188 -3.25 -7.37 14.97
CA GLU A 188 -4.53 -6.89 15.49
C GLU A 188 -4.40 -5.84 16.60
N THR A 189 -3.43 -6.01 17.49
CA THR A 189 -3.18 -5.08 18.60
C THR A 189 -2.76 -3.69 18.09
N GLU A 190 -1.92 -3.61 17.06
CA GLU A 190 -1.50 -2.37 16.46
C GLU A 190 -2.62 -1.73 15.63
N MET A 191 -3.38 -2.53 14.86
CA MET A 191 -4.57 -2.05 14.15
C MET A 191 -5.59 -1.44 15.11
N ALA A 192 -5.89 -2.13 16.21
CA ALA A 192 -6.80 -1.63 17.25
C ALA A 192 -6.24 -0.38 17.94
N ARG A 193 -4.93 -0.29 18.14
CA ARG A 193 -4.29 0.87 18.76
C ARG A 193 -4.45 2.15 17.95
N ILE A 194 -4.21 2.09 16.64
CA ILE A 194 -4.21 3.29 15.78
C ILE A 194 -5.61 3.79 15.45
N LEU A 195 -6.60 2.91 15.35
CA LEU A 195 -7.97 3.29 15.00
C LEU A 195 -8.65 4.06 16.15
N LYS A 196 -9.47 5.03 15.78
CA LYS A 196 -10.44 5.67 16.69
C LYS A 196 -11.49 4.65 17.13
N LYS A 197 -12.18 4.94 18.22
CA LYS A 197 -13.40 4.20 18.58
C LYS A 197 -14.39 4.28 17.40
N ASP A 198 -15.03 3.18 17.07
CA ASP A 198 -15.92 3.03 15.91
C ASP A 198 -15.25 3.18 14.53
N GLY A 199 -13.95 3.40 14.48
CA GLY A 199 -13.16 3.36 13.24
C GLY A 199 -13.17 1.98 12.60
N ILE A 200 -12.98 1.91 11.28
CA ILE A 200 -13.03 0.64 10.54
C ILE A 200 -11.65 0.18 10.08
N MET A 201 -11.47 -1.13 10.08
CA MET A 201 -10.36 -1.80 9.42
C MET A 201 -10.88 -2.52 8.18
N ILE A 202 -10.23 -2.31 7.04
CA ILE A 202 -10.46 -3.06 5.80
C ILE A 202 -9.26 -3.98 5.61
N TYR A 203 -9.46 -5.27 5.82
CA TYR A 203 -8.43 -6.30 5.66
C TYR A 203 -8.66 -7.05 4.35
N ALA A 204 -7.84 -6.77 3.36
CA ALA A 204 -7.93 -7.37 2.03
C ALA A 204 -6.98 -8.57 1.91
N VAL A 205 -7.54 -9.70 1.52
CA VAL A 205 -6.85 -11.00 1.43
C VAL A 205 -7.17 -11.71 0.13
N PRO A 206 -6.29 -12.62 -0.34
CA PRO A 206 -6.63 -13.48 -1.45
C PRO A 206 -7.79 -14.41 -1.06
N GLY A 207 -8.83 -14.44 -1.87
CA GLY A 207 -9.93 -15.37 -1.74
C GLY A 207 -9.56 -16.78 -2.26
N LYS A 208 -10.48 -17.71 -2.07
CA LYS A 208 -10.28 -19.16 -2.29
C LYS A 208 -9.59 -19.49 -3.61
N ASN A 209 -10.05 -18.92 -4.72
CA ASN A 209 -9.59 -19.25 -6.07
C ASN A 209 -8.59 -18.23 -6.64
N HIS A 210 -7.98 -17.41 -5.81
CA HIS A 210 -7.06 -16.38 -6.29
C HIS A 210 -5.82 -16.97 -6.95
N LEU A 211 -5.56 -16.55 -8.19
CA LEU A 211 -4.41 -16.91 -9.03
C LEU A 211 -4.28 -18.43 -9.32
N MET A 212 -5.39 -19.15 -9.44
CA MET A 212 -5.36 -20.59 -9.74
C MET A 212 -4.70 -20.89 -11.09
N GLY A 213 -4.91 -20.05 -12.11
CA GLY A 213 -4.24 -20.21 -13.41
C GLY A 213 -2.72 -20.07 -13.29
N LEU A 214 -2.23 -19.05 -12.57
CA LEU A 214 -0.79 -18.90 -12.29
C LEU A 214 -0.24 -20.08 -11.47
N LYS A 215 -0.96 -20.54 -10.44
CA LYS A 215 -0.54 -21.67 -9.61
C LYS A 215 -0.38 -22.94 -10.46
N LYS A 216 -1.31 -23.21 -11.41
CA LYS A 216 -1.24 -24.35 -12.33
C LYS A 216 -0.01 -24.32 -13.25
N LEU A 217 0.48 -23.13 -13.59
CA LEU A 217 1.74 -22.99 -14.33
C LEU A 217 2.96 -23.29 -13.44
N LEU A 218 2.90 -22.98 -12.16
CA LEU A 218 4.05 -23.09 -11.25
C LEU A 218 4.17 -24.47 -10.61
N TYR A 219 3.06 -25.09 -10.24
CA TYR A 219 3.01 -26.29 -9.39
C TYR A 219 2.24 -27.43 -10.06
N GLU A 220 2.67 -28.67 -9.81
CA GLU A 220 1.94 -29.87 -10.24
C GLU A 220 0.65 -30.09 -9.43
N ASN A 221 0.74 -29.88 -8.12
CA ASN A 221 -0.39 -29.96 -7.19
C ASN A 221 -0.82 -28.56 -6.75
N VAL A 222 -2.03 -28.18 -7.10
CA VAL A 222 -2.57 -26.86 -6.82
C VAL A 222 -3.65 -26.94 -5.76
N TYR A 223 -3.51 -26.10 -4.74
CA TYR A 223 -4.47 -26.01 -3.64
C TYR A 223 -5.17 -24.64 -3.67
N GLU A 224 -6.44 -24.65 -3.31
CA GLU A 224 -7.21 -23.45 -3.03
C GLU A 224 -6.61 -22.71 -1.83
N ASN A 225 -6.80 -21.40 -1.77
CA ASN A 225 -6.39 -20.65 -0.58
C ASN A 225 -7.35 -20.98 0.59
N GLU A 226 -6.80 -21.03 1.78
CA GLU A 226 -7.61 -21.13 3.00
C GLU A 226 -8.40 -19.84 3.23
N GLU A 227 -9.63 -19.99 3.62
CA GLU A 227 -10.47 -18.86 4.00
C GLU A 227 -10.00 -18.29 5.34
N LYS A 228 -9.84 -16.97 5.40
CA LYS A 228 -9.43 -16.31 6.64
C LYS A 228 -10.56 -16.32 7.67
N HIS A 229 -10.21 -16.59 8.92
CA HIS A 229 -11.13 -16.44 10.05
C HIS A 229 -11.54 -14.96 10.23
N THR A 230 -12.61 -14.73 10.95
CA THR A 230 -13.20 -13.42 11.14
C THR A 230 -13.11 -12.90 12.58
N GLU A 231 -12.41 -13.59 13.46
CA GLU A 231 -12.27 -13.22 14.86
C GLU A 231 -10.91 -12.57 15.11
N TYR A 232 -10.91 -11.31 15.50
CA TYR A 232 -9.74 -10.55 15.89
C TYR A 232 -10.03 -9.78 17.18
N GLY A 233 -9.06 -9.76 18.11
CA GLY A 233 -9.20 -9.07 19.40
C GLY A 233 -9.39 -7.57 19.24
N GLY A 234 -10.38 -6.99 19.93
CA GLY A 234 -10.69 -5.55 19.85
C GLY A 234 -11.51 -5.13 18.64
N PHE A 235 -12.03 -6.09 17.85
CA PHE A 235 -12.80 -5.82 16.65
C PHE A 235 -14.12 -6.59 16.63
N GLY A 236 -15.19 -5.92 16.17
CA GLY A 236 -16.42 -6.54 15.72
C GLY A 236 -16.42 -6.73 14.22
N PHE A 237 -16.58 -7.95 13.75
CA PHE A 237 -16.73 -8.23 12.32
C PHE A 237 -18.05 -7.64 11.81
N LEU A 238 -17.98 -6.87 10.71
CA LEU A 238 -19.15 -6.27 10.09
C LEU A 238 -19.62 -7.08 8.87
N GLU A 239 -18.74 -7.22 7.88
CA GLU A 239 -19.11 -7.77 6.58
C GLU A 239 -17.90 -8.30 5.80
N ARG A 240 -18.18 -9.13 4.82
CA ARG A 240 -17.23 -9.64 3.84
C ARG A 240 -17.73 -9.30 2.44
N HIS A 241 -16.90 -8.61 1.66
CA HIS A 241 -17.13 -8.42 0.24
C HIS A 241 -16.15 -9.28 -0.55
N SER A 242 -16.62 -9.86 -1.66
CA SER A 242 -15.77 -10.61 -2.58
C SER A 242 -15.78 -9.97 -3.96
N VAL A 243 -14.60 -9.83 -4.55
CA VAL A 243 -14.42 -9.43 -5.95
C VAL A 243 -13.81 -10.60 -6.70
N LYS A 244 -14.45 -11.00 -7.78
CA LYS A 244 -14.02 -12.11 -8.65
C LYS A 244 -14.01 -11.66 -10.09
N SER A 245 -12.93 -11.95 -10.79
CA SER A 245 -12.79 -11.71 -12.22
C SER A 245 -11.74 -12.66 -12.79
N GLU A 246 -11.62 -12.69 -14.11
CA GLU A 246 -10.54 -13.37 -14.81
C GLU A 246 -9.72 -12.34 -15.56
N ILE A 247 -8.41 -12.54 -15.60
CA ILE A 247 -7.48 -11.73 -16.37
C ILE A 247 -6.69 -12.62 -17.33
N ILE A 248 -6.40 -12.06 -18.49
CA ILE A 248 -5.56 -12.70 -19.50
C ILE A 248 -4.23 -11.94 -19.52
N LEU A 249 -3.14 -12.66 -19.32
CA LEU A 249 -1.80 -12.09 -19.23
C LEU A 249 -0.92 -12.69 -20.30
N ASP A 250 -0.08 -11.85 -20.90
CA ASP A 250 1.07 -12.34 -21.67
C ASP A 250 2.20 -12.81 -20.72
N GLY A 251 3.26 -13.35 -21.30
CA GLY A 251 4.36 -13.91 -20.52
C GLY A 251 5.07 -12.89 -19.62
N GLU A 252 5.29 -11.67 -20.09
CA GLU A 252 5.98 -10.63 -19.28
C GLU A 252 5.09 -10.11 -18.16
N MET A 253 3.82 -9.83 -18.44
CA MET A 253 2.87 -9.40 -17.41
C MET A 253 2.61 -10.51 -16.39
N GLY A 254 2.65 -11.79 -16.83
CA GLY A 254 2.62 -12.95 -15.95
C GLY A 254 3.83 -13.03 -15.02
N VAL A 255 5.02 -12.71 -15.50
CA VAL A 255 6.24 -12.62 -14.68
C VAL A 255 6.12 -11.47 -13.68
N ASN A 256 5.60 -10.32 -14.08
CA ASN A 256 5.37 -9.20 -13.17
C ASN A 256 4.40 -9.57 -12.04
N LEU A 257 3.30 -10.24 -12.39
CA LEU A 257 2.36 -10.79 -11.40
C LEU A 257 3.06 -11.79 -10.45
N PHE A 258 3.83 -12.72 -10.98
CA PHE A 258 4.55 -13.72 -10.18
C PHE A 258 5.49 -13.08 -9.16
N LYS A 259 6.31 -12.10 -9.59
CA LYS A 259 7.27 -11.38 -8.74
C LYS A 259 6.63 -10.63 -7.58
N MET A 260 5.38 -10.20 -7.71
CA MET A 260 4.67 -9.51 -6.63
C MET A 260 3.95 -10.45 -5.65
N THR A 261 4.04 -11.76 -5.85
CA THR A 261 3.40 -12.76 -4.99
C THR A 261 4.42 -13.47 -4.08
N PRO A 262 3.96 -14.07 -2.95
CA PRO A 262 4.82 -14.92 -2.13
C PRO A 262 5.36 -16.15 -2.84
N TYR A 263 4.78 -16.53 -3.98
CA TYR A 263 5.25 -17.67 -4.79
C TYR A 263 6.66 -17.46 -5.32
N TYR A 264 7.04 -16.19 -5.60
CA TYR A 264 8.38 -15.85 -6.08
C TYR A 264 9.50 -16.39 -5.19
N PHE A 265 9.31 -16.39 -3.87
CA PHE A 265 10.28 -16.90 -2.91
C PHE A 265 10.21 -18.40 -2.66
N LYS A 266 9.16 -19.08 -3.14
CA LYS A 266 8.88 -20.50 -2.84
C LYS A 266 9.03 -21.41 -4.05
N THR A 267 9.22 -20.84 -5.23
CA THR A 267 9.26 -21.60 -6.50
C THR A 267 10.71 -21.78 -6.94
N GLU A 268 10.98 -22.91 -7.59
CA GLU A 268 12.29 -23.28 -8.10
C GLU A 268 12.80 -22.33 -9.19
N LEU A 269 14.11 -22.35 -9.42
CA LEU A 269 14.74 -21.63 -10.52
C LEU A 269 14.13 -22.03 -11.87
N GLY A 270 13.89 -21.04 -12.73
CA GLY A 270 13.29 -21.26 -14.06
C GLY A 270 11.78 -21.00 -14.14
N ALA A 271 11.11 -20.68 -13.02
CA ALA A 271 9.69 -20.33 -13.00
C ALA A 271 9.35 -19.12 -13.91
N GLU A 272 10.18 -18.07 -13.88
CA GLU A 272 9.99 -16.92 -14.78
C GLU A 272 10.04 -17.33 -16.25
N GLU A 273 11.01 -18.17 -16.63
CA GLU A 273 11.14 -18.64 -18.00
C GLU A 273 9.95 -19.53 -18.44
N LYS A 274 9.46 -20.36 -17.51
CA LYS A 274 8.25 -21.18 -17.74
C LYS A 274 7.01 -20.32 -17.99
N ILE A 275 6.83 -19.24 -17.22
CA ILE A 275 5.73 -18.28 -17.40
C ILE A 275 5.92 -17.53 -18.73
N ARG A 276 7.12 -17.04 -19.02
CA ARG A 276 7.45 -16.25 -20.22
C ARG A 276 7.25 -17.03 -21.52
N LYS A 277 7.54 -18.32 -21.51
CA LYS A 277 7.32 -19.22 -22.67
C LYS A 277 5.84 -19.52 -22.93
N ASN A 278 4.98 -19.25 -21.96
CA ASN A 278 3.55 -19.41 -22.14
C ASN A 278 2.98 -18.15 -22.81
N ASN A 279 2.60 -18.26 -24.09
CA ASN A 279 2.15 -17.13 -24.94
C ASN A 279 0.78 -16.56 -24.51
N GLY A 280 0.56 -16.44 -23.23
CA GLY A 280 -0.66 -15.97 -22.60
C GLY A 280 -1.36 -17.07 -21.81
N PHE A 281 -1.85 -16.71 -20.67
CA PHE A 281 -2.65 -17.56 -19.81
C PHE A 281 -3.74 -16.76 -19.11
N THR A 282 -4.81 -17.45 -18.80
CA THR A 282 -5.89 -16.89 -17.98
C THR A 282 -5.67 -17.27 -16.52
N THR A 283 -5.87 -16.32 -15.63
CA THR A 283 -5.88 -16.61 -14.19
C THR A 283 -7.01 -15.84 -13.50
N GLU A 284 -7.55 -16.46 -12.47
CA GLU A 284 -8.60 -15.90 -11.66
C GLU A 284 -8.01 -14.88 -10.68
N ILE A 285 -8.64 -13.72 -10.58
CA ILE A 285 -8.47 -12.81 -9.45
C ILE A 285 -9.68 -12.97 -8.53
N HIS A 286 -9.40 -13.30 -7.28
CA HIS A 286 -10.42 -13.44 -6.26
C HIS A 286 -9.91 -12.81 -4.96
N PHE A 287 -10.56 -11.73 -4.54
CA PHE A 287 -10.20 -10.98 -3.34
C PHE A 287 -11.37 -10.96 -2.38
N ASP A 288 -11.07 -11.15 -1.11
CA ASP A 288 -12.00 -10.94 -0.02
C ASP A 288 -11.57 -9.71 0.79
N PHE A 289 -12.53 -8.84 1.07
CA PHE A 289 -12.38 -7.68 1.92
C PHE A 289 -13.18 -7.94 3.19
N LEU A 290 -12.48 -8.11 4.29
CA LEU A 290 -13.06 -8.30 5.61
C LEU A 290 -13.10 -6.93 6.30
N VAL A 291 -14.30 -6.47 6.63
CA VAL A 291 -14.52 -5.17 7.25
C VAL A 291 -14.84 -5.35 8.72
N TYR A 292 -14.14 -4.60 9.54
CA TYR A 292 -14.25 -4.67 11.00
C TYR A 292 -14.46 -3.28 11.59
N ARG A 293 -15.15 -3.22 12.70
CA ARG A 293 -15.26 -2.01 13.53
C ARG A 293 -14.47 -2.19 14.81
N LYS A 294 -13.68 -1.21 15.19
CA LYS A 294 -13.04 -1.19 16.50
C LYS A 294 -14.09 -1.05 17.60
N ILE A 295 -14.03 -1.91 18.61
CA ILE A 295 -14.93 -1.95 19.77
C ILE A 295 -14.39 -1.05 20.89
#